data_d45ce720af1346e3079c7f6916af4e4f
#
_entry.id   d45ce720af1346e3079c7f6916af4e4f
#
_cell.length_a   1.000
_cell.length_b   1.000
_cell.length_c   1.000
_cell.angle_alpha   90.00
_cell.angle_beta   90.00
_cell.angle_gamma   90.00
#
_symmetry.space_group_name_H-M   'P 1'
#
loop_
_entity.id
_entity.type
_entity.pdbx_description
1 polymer ?
#
loop_
_entity_poly.entity_id
_entity_poly.type
_entity_poly.pdbx_seq_one_letter_code
_entity_poly.pdbx_strand_id
1 'polypeptide(L)'
;MLTVGKDNRGFTLIELVLVLLLIGVSLAIVLPNIDKGLQDRAVRGSALGLAAVARDLRSRALFDGVPQQLTVNLPQNSYMIARTREVRLPSDVRFVSVDGGEAVDRDNKKFYFFPNGSSLGGEIVLADVDRAITYLVRVESLTGKIEVSRGNKS
;
A
#
# COMPACT_ATOMS: atom_id res chain seq x y z
N MET A 1 -57.97 -38.35 13.74
CA MET A 1 -56.74 -38.74 14.46
C MET A 1 -55.60 -38.74 13.44
N LEU A 2 -54.84 -37.62 13.31
CA LEU A 2 -53.78 -37.47 12.33
C LEU A 2 -52.46 -37.89 12.98
N THR A 3 -51.93 -39.01 12.52
CA THR A 3 -50.57 -39.50 12.90
C THR A 3 -49.54 -38.68 12.13
N VAL A 4 -48.87 -37.76 12.80
CA VAL A 4 -47.70 -37.09 12.29
C VAL A 4 -46.56 -38.08 12.33
N GLY A 5 -46.14 -38.57 11.16
CA GLY A 5 -44.97 -39.40 10.98
C GLY A 5 -43.72 -38.59 11.30
N LYS A 6 -43.03 -38.94 12.39
CA LYS A 6 -41.77 -38.36 12.82
C LYS A 6 -40.65 -39.06 12.03
N ASP A 7 -40.28 -38.50 10.88
CA ASP A 7 -39.14 -38.94 10.12
C ASP A 7 -37.85 -38.57 10.88
N ASN A 8 -37.39 -39.49 11.72
CA ASN A 8 -36.07 -39.40 12.36
C ASN A 8 -35.00 -39.89 11.38
N ARG A 9 -34.73 -39.11 10.35
CA ARG A 9 -33.55 -39.32 9.49
C ARG A 9 -32.37 -38.69 10.18
N GLY A 10 -31.57 -39.52 10.85
CA GLY A 10 -30.27 -39.09 11.37
C GLY A 10 -29.25 -38.92 10.23
N PHE A 11 -28.33 -37.95 10.37
CA PHE A 11 -27.21 -37.80 9.44
C PHE A 11 -26.35 -39.08 9.42
N THR A 12 -25.98 -39.51 8.23
CA THR A 12 -25.06 -40.65 8.08
C THR A 12 -23.62 -40.16 8.28
N LEU A 13 -22.76 -41.06 8.80
CA LEU A 13 -21.35 -40.74 9.00
C LEU A 13 -20.66 -40.36 7.66
N ILE A 14 -21.06 -41.00 6.57
CA ILE A 14 -20.53 -40.69 5.22
C ILE A 14 -20.93 -39.28 4.77
N GLU A 15 -22.13 -38.82 5.07
CA GLU A 15 -22.61 -37.49 4.74
C GLU A 15 -21.83 -36.43 5.51
N LEU A 16 -21.50 -36.66 6.80
CA LEU A 16 -20.66 -35.78 7.59
C LEU A 16 -19.23 -35.68 7.01
N VAL A 17 -18.64 -36.83 6.64
CA VAL A 17 -17.31 -36.88 6.02
C VAL A 17 -17.30 -36.14 4.69
N LEU A 18 -18.33 -36.30 3.86
CA LEU A 18 -18.45 -35.61 2.58
C LEU A 18 -18.55 -34.09 2.75
N VAL A 19 -19.33 -33.64 3.72
CA VAL A 19 -19.48 -32.19 4.04
C VAL A 19 -18.15 -31.62 4.52
N LEU A 20 -17.43 -32.32 5.41
CA LEU A 20 -16.09 -31.87 5.87
C LEU A 20 -15.08 -31.84 4.73
N LEU A 21 -15.12 -32.80 3.82
CA LEU A 21 -14.26 -32.81 2.63
C LEU A 21 -14.56 -31.62 1.72
N LEU A 22 -15.82 -31.33 1.44
CA LEU A 22 -16.24 -30.16 0.64
C LEU A 22 -15.81 -28.84 1.28
N ILE A 23 -15.98 -28.70 2.61
CA ILE A 23 -15.51 -27.53 3.34
C ILE A 23 -14.00 -27.40 3.23
N GLY A 24 -13.24 -28.47 3.44
CA GLY A 24 -11.79 -28.50 3.33
C GLY A 24 -11.29 -28.07 1.96
N VAL A 25 -11.87 -28.60 0.88
CA VAL A 25 -11.55 -28.22 -0.49
C VAL A 25 -11.90 -26.74 -0.76
N SER A 26 -13.05 -26.29 -0.29
CA SER A 26 -13.48 -24.90 -0.45
C SER A 26 -12.52 -23.93 0.25
N LEU A 27 -12.11 -24.23 1.47
CA LEU A 27 -11.13 -23.43 2.23
C LEU A 27 -9.77 -23.38 1.52
N ALA A 28 -9.30 -24.51 0.97
CA ALA A 28 -8.03 -24.59 0.26
C ALA A 28 -7.96 -23.65 -0.98
N ILE A 29 -9.10 -23.38 -1.61
CA ILE A 29 -9.20 -22.47 -2.76
C ILE A 29 -9.35 -21.01 -2.33
N VAL A 30 -10.07 -20.75 -1.25
CA VAL A 30 -10.44 -19.40 -0.81
C VAL A 30 -9.29 -18.72 -0.05
N LEU A 31 -8.61 -19.43 0.84
CA LEU A 31 -7.57 -18.86 1.71
C LEU A 31 -6.45 -18.13 0.93
N PRO A 32 -5.83 -18.69 -0.12
CA PRO A 32 -4.72 -18.01 -0.81
C PRO A 32 -5.14 -16.74 -1.54
N ASN A 33 -6.42 -16.57 -1.87
CA ASN A 33 -6.92 -15.37 -2.53
C ASN A 33 -7.16 -14.20 -1.57
N ILE A 34 -7.43 -14.49 -0.30
CA ILE A 34 -7.64 -13.45 0.73
C ILE A 34 -6.33 -12.72 1.02
N ASP A 35 -5.20 -13.45 1.13
CA ASP A 35 -3.90 -12.86 1.44
C ASP A 35 -3.45 -11.85 0.38
N LYS A 36 -3.62 -12.17 -0.90
CA LYS A 36 -3.29 -11.23 -1.99
C LYS A 36 -4.12 -9.95 -1.94
N GLY A 37 -5.39 -10.06 -1.58
CA GLY A 37 -6.28 -8.90 -1.44
C GLY A 37 -5.88 -7.99 -0.28
N LEU A 38 -5.41 -8.54 0.82
CA LEU A 38 -4.93 -7.79 1.98
C LEU A 38 -3.59 -7.09 1.66
N GLN A 39 -2.66 -7.78 1.01
CA GLN A 39 -1.39 -7.21 0.58
C GLN A 39 -1.58 -6.04 -0.40
N ASP A 40 -2.47 -6.17 -1.40
CA ASP A 40 -2.79 -5.07 -2.32
C ASP A 40 -3.32 -3.83 -1.58
N ARG A 41 -4.19 -4.03 -0.60
CA ARG A 41 -4.72 -2.94 0.24
C ARG A 41 -3.62 -2.27 1.07
N ALA A 42 -2.68 -3.02 1.63
CA ALA A 42 -1.58 -2.49 2.43
C ALA A 42 -0.63 -1.64 1.59
N VAL A 43 -0.18 -2.14 0.43
CA VAL A 43 0.69 -1.40 -0.48
C VAL A 43 0.00 -0.16 -1.02
N ARG A 44 -1.24 -0.30 -1.49
CA ARG A 44 -2.04 0.81 -2.00
C ARG A 44 -2.29 1.86 -0.91
N GLY A 45 -2.65 1.44 0.30
CA GLY A 45 -2.87 2.34 1.43
C GLY A 45 -1.63 3.14 1.78
N SER A 46 -0.47 2.50 1.80
CA SER A 46 0.83 3.14 2.03
C SER A 46 1.18 4.15 0.93
N ALA A 47 0.97 3.79 -0.33
CA ALA A 47 1.19 4.70 -1.47
C ALA A 47 0.26 5.92 -1.43
N LEU A 48 -1.02 5.71 -1.14
CA LEU A 48 -1.99 6.79 -0.99
C LEU A 48 -1.68 7.68 0.22
N GLY A 49 -1.23 7.10 1.34
CA GLY A 49 -0.79 7.83 2.53
C GLY A 49 0.42 8.72 2.23
N LEU A 50 1.44 8.18 1.55
CA LEU A 50 2.60 8.95 1.13
C LEU A 50 2.21 10.09 0.17
N ALA A 51 1.35 9.81 -0.79
CA ALA A 51 0.85 10.82 -1.72
C ALA A 51 0.03 11.92 -1.02
N ALA A 52 -0.76 11.57 -0.01
CA ALA A 52 -1.51 12.54 0.79
C ALA A 52 -0.56 13.48 1.57
N VAL A 53 0.51 12.93 2.16
CA VAL A 53 1.55 13.72 2.82
C VAL A 53 2.26 14.65 1.83
N ALA A 54 2.63 14.15 0.65
CA ALA A 54 3.26 14.98 -0.38
C ALA A 54 2.35 16.14 -0.83
N ARG A 55 1.04 15.89 -0.98
CA ARG A 55 0.05 16.94 -1.31
C ARG A 55 -0.11 17.96 -0.17
N ASP A 56 -0.11 17.52 1.08
CA ASP A 56 -0.15 18.41 2.25
C ASP A 56 1.08 19.32 2.30
N LEU A 57 2.28 18.75 2.11
CA LEU A 57 3.52 19.53 2.06
C LEU A 57 3.52 20.55 0.92
N ARG A 58 3.06 20.15 -0.27
CA ARG A 58 2.90 21.08 -1.40
C ARG A 58 1.92 22.20 -1.05
N SER A 59 0.78 21.87 -0.44
CA SER A 59 -0.21 22.85 -0.02
C SER A 59 0.37 23.84 1.00
N ARG A 60 1.12 23.35 1.98
CA ARG A 60 1.81 24.22 2.97
C ARG A 60 2.86 25.10 2.31
N ALA A 61 3.64 24.57 1.37
CA ALA A 61 4.62 25.37 0.65
C ALA A 61 3.97 26.57 -0.07
N LEU A 62 2.82 26.33 -0.71
CA LEU A 62 2.03 27.36 -1.37
C LEU A 62 1.46 28.39 -0.40
N PHE A 63 0.91 27.94 0.75
CA PHE A 63 0.24 28.81 1.72
C PHE A 63 1.23 29.61 2.58
N ASP A 64 2.28 28.92 3.10
CA ASP A 64 3.21 29.53 4.03
C ASP A 64 4.33 30.31 3.32
N GLY A 65 4.46 30.15 2.00
CA GLY A 65 5.48 30.81 1.19
C GLY A 65 6.91 30.29 1.46
N VAL A 66 7.04 29.12 2.12
CA VAL A 66 8.34 28.50 2.45
C VAL A 66 8.44 27.10 1.89
N PRO A 67 9.62 26.68 1.37
CA PRO A 67 9.79 25.35 0.86
C PRO A 67 9.55 24.29 1.94
N GLN A 68 8.81 23.25 1.57
CA GLN A 68 8.57 22.07 2.40
C GLN A 68 9.35 20.87 1.87
N GLN A 69 9.71 19.93 2.75
CA GLN A 69 10.49 18.76 2.35
C GLN A 69 9.89 17.45 2.85
N LEU A 70 10.04 16.43 2.02
CA LEU A 70 9.80 15.01 2.32
C LEU A 70 11.10 14.26 2.14
N THR A 71 11.59 13.56 3.16
CA THR A 71 12.78 12.71 3.04
C THR A 71 12.36 11.25 3.07
N VAL A 72 12.75 10.48 2.08
CA VAL A 72 12.52 9.02 2.02
C VAL A 72 13.81 8.31 2.40
N ASN A 73 13.71 7.36 3.33
CA ASN A 73 14.80 6.52 3.81
C ASN A 73 14.50 5.06 3.42
N LEU A 74 15.25 4.54 2.43
CA LEU A 74 15.04 3.19 1.94
C LEU A 74 15.44 2.11 2.96
N PRO A 75 16.62 2.15 3.59
CA PRO A 75 17.06 1.12 4.55
C PRO A 75 16.14 1.00 5.77
N GLN A 76 15.66 2.12 6.28
CA GLN A 76 14.78 2.15 7.45
C GLN A 76 13.30 1.93 7.09
N ASN A 77 13.00 1.85 5.79
CA ASN A 77 11.64 1.71 5.28
C ASN A 77 10.68 2.77 5.88
N SER A 78 11.16 4.01 5.93
CA SER A 78 10.47 5.14 6.55
C SER A 78 10.56 6.40 5.70
N TYR A 79 9.73 7.37 6.01
CA TYR A 79 9.84 8.71 5.45
C TYR A 79 9.64 9.78 6.53
N MET A 80 10.33 10.89 6.38
CA MET A 80 10.30 12.00 7.32
C MET A 80 9.60 13.21 6.72
N ILE A 81 8.65 13.76 7.45
CA ILE A 81 7.83 14.92 7.08
C ILE A 81 8.42 16.15 7.74
N ALA A 82 8.81 17.16 6.94
CA ALA A 82 9.27 18.47 7.40
C ALA A 82 10.29 18.39 8.57
N ARG A 83 11.17 17.40 8.59
CA ARG A 83 12.21 17.13 9.62
C ARG A 83 11.70 16.81 11.02
N THR A 84 10.39 16.72 11.23
CA THR A 84 9.81 16.61 12.59
C THR A 84 9.12 15.29 12.84
N ARG A 85 8.53 14.68 11.81
CA ARG A 85 7.72 13.47 11.95
C ARG A 85 8.23 12.36 11.06
N GLU A 86 8.69 11.29 11.67
CA GLU A 86 9.00 10.03 10.97
C GLU A 86 7.76 9.13 10.90
N VAL A 87 7.52 8.56 9.73
CA VAL A 87 6.48 7.56 9.49
C VAL A 87 7.15 6.33 8.91
N ARG A 88 6.98 5.19 9.56
CA ARG A 88 7.45 3.89 9.07
C ARG A 88 6.35 3.20 8.28
N LEU A 89 6.74 2.56 7.20
CA LEU A 89 5.82 1.69 6.47
C LEU A 89 5.50 0.42 7.28
N PRO A 90 4.33 -0.20 7.07
CA PRO A 90 4.04 -1.53 7.60
C PRO A 90 5.10 -2.55 7.18
N SER A 91 5.24 -3.62 7.96
CA SER A 91 6.27 -4.66 7.75
C SER A 91 6.14 -5.41 6.43
N ASP A 92 4.95 -5.47 5.89
CA ASP A 92 4.56 -6.11 4.64
C ASP A 92 4.71 -5.21 3.40
N VAL A 93 5.07 -3.93 3.58
CA VAL A 93 5.27 -2.95 2.51
C VAL A 93 6.70 -2.42 2.54
N ARG A 94 7.33 -2.27 1.37
CA ARG A 94 8.69 -1.75 1.25
C ARG A 94 8.83 -0.71 0.16
N PHE A 95 9.74 0.24 0.37
CA PHE A 95 10.29 1.05 -0.71
C PHE A 95 11.21 0.18 -1.58
N VAL A 96 10.95 0.17 -2.88
CA VAL A 96 11.75 -0.61 -3.86
C VAL A 96 12.79 0.27 -4.52
N SER A 97 12.37 1.43 -4.98
CA SER A 97 13.24 2.41 -5.61
C SER A 97 12.69 3.82 -5.42
N VAL A 98 13.60 4.77 -5.46
CA VAL A 98 13.29 6.20 -5.44
C VAL A 98 14.13 6.87 -6.50
N ASP A 99 13.47 7.39 -7.52
CA ASP A 99 14.09 8.16 -8.60
C ASP A 99 13.76 9.64 -8.45
N GLY A 100 14.67 10.52 -8.91
CA GLY A 100 14.51 11.97 -8.75
C GLY A 100 14.80 12.44 -7.33
N GLY A 101 14.30 13.63 -6.99
CA GLY A 101 14.63 14.29 -5.74
C GLY A 101 16.14 14.64 -5.60
N GLU A 102 16.52 15.20 -4.48
CA GLU A 102 17.92 15.47 -4.11
C GLU A 102 18.48 14.30 -3.33
N ALA A 103 19.61 13.74 -3.77
CA ALA A 103 20.32 12.71 -3.04
C ALA A 103 20.99 13.32 -1.80
N VAL A 104 20.63 12.86 -0.61
CA VAL A 104 21.31 13.22 0.64
C VAL A 104 22.51 12.32 0.84
N ASP A 105 22.32 11.04 0.58
CA ASP A 105 23.32 9.98 0.54
C ASP A 105 22.84 8.88 -0.42
N ARG A 106 23.47 7.69 -0.38
CA ARG A 106 23.12 6.56 -1.27
C ARG A 106 21.68 6.07 -1.09
N ASP A 107 21.14 6.23 0.10
CA ASP A 107 19.92 5.55 0.56
C ASP A 107 18.80 6.53 0.95
N ASN A 108 19.11 7.83 1.01
CA ASN A 108 18.18 8.88 1.39
C ASN A 108 17.96 9.87 0.26
N LYS A 109 16.71 10.10 -0.07
CA LYS A 109 16.28 11.08 -1.09
C LYS A 109 15.37 12.12 -0.48
N LYS A 110 15.57 13.40 -0.84
CA LYS A 110 14.73 14.53 -0.45
C LYS A 110 13.94 15.06 -1.62
N PHE A 111 12.65 15.21 -1.40
CA PHE A 111 11.75 15.89 -2.31
C PHE A 111 11.38 17.24 -1.72
N TYR A 112 11.61 18.31 -2.47
CA TYR A 112 11.22 19.66 -2.08
C TYR A 112 9.99 20.08 -2.85
N PHE A 113 9.09 20.74 -2.13
CA PHE A 113 7.93 21.42 -2.69
C PHE A 113 8.11 22.92 -2.48
N PHE A 114 8.04 23.68 -3.56
CA PHE A 114 8.34 25.10 -3.55
C PHE A 114 7.07 25.97 -3.48
N PRO A 115 7.19 27.23 -2.99
CA PRO A 115 6.05 28.16 -2.90
C PRO A 115 5.37 28.48 -4.23
N ASN A 116 6.06 28.32 -5.35
CA ASN A 116 5.48 28.48 -6.70
C ASN A 116 4.69 27.25 -7.18
N GLY A 117 4.56 26.22 -6.33
CA GLY A 117 3.85 24.97 -6.63
C GLY A 117 4.67 23.91 -7.35
N SER A 118 5.91 24.22 -7.78
CA SER A 118 6.81 23.23 -8.38
C SER A 118 7.44 22.29 -7.34
N SER A 119 8.12 21.25 -7.81
CA SER A 119 8.88 20.33 -6.98
C SER A 119 10.17 19.89 -7.69
N LEU A 120 11.05 19.17 -7.01
CA LEU A 120 12.19 18.51 -7.68
C LEU A 120 11.78 17.39 -8.62
N GLY A 121 10.55 16.89 -8.46
CA GLY A 121 10.02 15.78 -9.24
C GLY A 121 10.65 14.45 -8.87
N GLY A 122 10.03 13.38 -9.37
CA GLY A 122 10.56 12.02 -9.23
C GLY A 122 9.48 10.97 -9.00
N GLU A 123 9.94 9.76 -8.78
CA GLU A 123 9.09 8.58 -8.63
C GLU A 123 9.51 7.75 -7.42
N ILE A 124 8.55 7.32 -6.64
CA ILE A 124 8.74 6.46 -5.47
C ILE A 124 7.94 5.18 -5.71
N VAL A 125 8.63 4.05 -5.73
CA VAL A 125 8.02 2.73 -5.93
C VAL A 125 7.90 2.02 -4.59
N LEU A 126 6.67 1.62 -4.25
CA LEU A 126 6.36 0.78 -3.10
C LEU A 126 5.90 -0.60 -3.59
N ALA A 127 6.26 -1.64 -2.88
CA ALA A 127 5.81 -2.99 -3.16
C ALA A 127 5.57 -3.77 -1.86
N ASP A 128 4.89 -4.90 -2.00
CA ASP A 128 4.87 -5.96 -1.00
C ASP A 128 6.25 -6.65 -0.91
N VAL A 129 6.43 -7.46 0.12
CA VAL A 129 7.70 -8.15 0.38
C VAL A 129 8.14 -9.00 -0.81
N ASP A 130 7.20 -9.65 -1.49
CA ASP A 130 7.43 -10.54 -2.63
C ASP A 130 7.54 -9.79 -3.97
N ARG A 131 7.35 -8.46 -3.95
CA ARG A 131 7.31 -7.59 -5.13
C ARG A 131 6.28 -8.02 -6.19
N ALA A 132 5.24 -8.72 -5.76
CA ALA A 132 4.15 -9.16 -6.63
C ALA A 132 3.18 -8.02 -6.94
N ILE A 133 3.05 -7.08 -6.00
CA ILE A 133 2.17 -5.92 -6.09
C ILE A 133 3.02 -4.67 -5.93
N THR A 134 2.97 -3.79 -6.92
CA THR A 134 3.71 -2.52 -6.92
C THR A 134 2.79 -1.34 -7.12
N TYR A 135 3.10 -0.25 -6.42
CA TYR A 135 2.47 1.05 -6.62
C TYR A 135 3.54 2.11 -6.80
N LEU A 136 3.28 3.03 -7.71
CA LEU A 136 4.13 4.14 -8.06
C LEU A 136 3.50 5.44 -7.57
N VAL A 137 4.28 6.22 -6.82
CA VAL A 137 3.93 7.60 -6.45
C VAL A 137 4.82 8.52 -7.27
N ARG A 138 4.25 9.20 -8.24
CA ARG A 138 4.95 10.15 -9.11
C ARG A 138 4.69 11.57 -8.64
N VAL A 139 5.76 12.34 -8.53
CA VAL A 139 5.73 13.77 -8.27
C VAL A 139 6.22 14.49 -9.52
N GLU A 140 5.39 15.32 -10.10
CA GLU A 140 5.74 16.09 -11.30
C GLU A 140 6.54 17.35 -10.93
N SER A 141 7.64 17.60 -11.64
CA SER A 141 8.56 18.68 -11.28
C SER A 141 7.95 20.09 -11.46
N LEU A 142 7.29 20.35 -12.58
CA LEU A 142 6.82 21.69 -12.90
C LEU A 142 5.58 22.12 -12.10
N THR A 143 4.65 21.21 -11.91
CA THR A 143 3.36 21.50 -11.26
C THR A 143 3.31 21.02 -9.81
N GLY A 144 4.27 20.18 -9.40
CA GLY A 144 4.23 19.48 -8.11
C GLY A 144 3.03 18.55 -7.96
N LYS A 145 2.37 18.15 -9.06
CA LYS A 145 1.23 17.24 -9.05
C LYS A 145 1.67 15.86 -8.56
N ILE A 146 0.89 15.26 -7.67
CA ILE A 146 1.16 13.93 -7.13
C ILE A 146 0.14 12.94 -7.66
N GLU A 147 0.61 11.92 -8.35
CA GLU A 147 -0.19 10.84 -8.91
C GLU A 147 0.21 9.51 -8.30
N VAL A 148 -0.78 8.64 -8.12
CA VAL A 148 -0.57 7.25 -7.67
C VAL A 148 -1.12 6.32 -8.73
N SER A 149 -0.28 5.41 -9.20
CA SER A 149 -0.66 4.40 -10.17
C SER A 149 -0.19 3.02 -9.71
N ARG A 150 -0.88 1.99 -10.18
CA ARG A 150 -0.40 0.61 -9.99
C ARG A 150 0.77 0.37 -10.94
N GLY A 151 1.88 -0.13 -10.42
CA GLY A 151 3.03 -0.51 -11.24
C GLY A 151 2.67 -1.73 -12.09
N ASN A 152 3.02 -1.66 -13.36
CA ASN A 152 2.91 -2.82 -14.24
C ASN A 152 4.16 -3.68 -14.07
N LYS A 153 3.99 -4.98 -13.94
CA LYS A 153 5.10 -5.93 -13.89
C LYS A 153 5.80 -5.90 -15.25
N SER A 154 6.99 -5.31 -15.31
CA SER A 154 7.90 -5.52 -16.44
C SER A 154 8.65 -6.81 -16.25
#